data_04a1a19ac3fec8e2a94f069312596d6f
#
_entry.id   04a1a19ac3fec8e2a94f069312596d6f
#
_cell.length_a   1.000
_cell.length_b   1.000
_cell.length_c   1.000
_cell.angle_alpha   90.00
_cell.angle_beta   90.00
_cell.angle_gamma   90.00
#
_symmetry.space_group_name_H-M   'P 1'
#
loop_
_entity.id
_entity.type
_entity.pdbx_description
1 polymer ?
#
loop_
_entity_poly.entity_id
_entity_poly.type
_entity_poly.pdbx_seq_one_letter_code
_entity_poly.pdbx_strand_id
1 'polypeptide(L)'
;DDMDEKDETEETDKDEDEIRRIACACFSNLGKGLIELINLPKFNKENINKIVRIEGEEYITRALEKKKGYIFITGHIGSWELMGAAFGMKGYKVNVIAAPLYDSRINELLIKQRAFHNVRVIQRGAEDVKREIIKALHNNESLTMLIDQDTKVPGVFVDFFGRKAYTPSG
;
A
#
# COMPACT_ATOMS: atom_id res chain seq x y z
N ASP A 1 41.35 -28.12 17.23
CA ASP A 1 40.42 -27.76 16.13
C ASP A 1 39.29 -26.93 16.71
N ASP A 2 39.68 -25.76 17.28
CA ASP A 2 38.78 -24.77 17.82
C ASP A 2 38.88 -23.53 16.96
N MET A 3 38.14 -23.49 15.88
CA MET A 3 37.91 -22.27 15.12
C MET A 3 36.67 -22.50 14.25
N ASP A 4 35.52 -22.07 14.73
CA ASP A 4 34.35 -21.71 13.89
C ASP A 4 33.08 -21.54 14.74
N GLU A 5 33.17 -20.81 15.85
CA GLU A 5 32.01 -20.45 16.65
C GLU A 5 32.06 -19.00 17.13
N LYS A 6 32.32 -18.05 16.18
CA LYS A 6 32.24 -16.61 16.46
C LYS A 6 31.85 -15.87 15.21
N ASP A 7 30.60 -15.99 14.75
CA ASP A 7 30.05 -15.00 13.79
C ASP A 7 28.50 -14.99 13.69
N GLU A 8 27.79 -15.28 14.76
CA GLU A 8 26.32 -15.23 14.73
C GLU A 8 25.66 -14.36 15.79
N THR A 9 26.30 -13.35 16.34
CA THR A 9 25.63 -12.40 17.26
C THR A 9 26.20 -10.98 17.19
N GLU A 10 26.22 -10.38 16.02
CA GLU A 10 26.07 -8.92 15.91
C GLU A 10 24.64 -8.59 15.49
N GLU A 11 23.66 -9.12 16.19
CA GLU A 11 22.39 -8.48 16.33
C GLU A 11 22.65 -7.21 17.13
N THR A 12 22.73 -6.06 16.45
CA THR A 12 22.88 -4.77 17.07
C THR A 12 21.73 -4.63 18.06
N ASP A 13 22.04 -4.82 19.35
CA ASP A 13 21.16 -4.47 20.47
C ASP A 13 20.86 -2.97 20.32
N LYS A 14 19.75 -2.64 19.66
CA LYS A 14 19.29 -1.27 19.63
C LYS A 14 18.97 -0.92 21.07
N ASP A 15 19.56 0.18 21.53
CA ASP A 15 19.27 0.77 22.82
C ASP A 15 17.74 0.85 23.00
N GLU A 16 17.23 0.50 24.18
CA GLU A 16 15.78 0.55 24.49
C GLU A 16 15.17 1.92 24.17
N ASP A 17 15.91 2.99 24.34
CA ASP A 17 15.49 4.34 23.98
C ASP A 17 15.31 4.51 22.46
N GLU A 18 16.16 3.90 21.65
CA GLU A 18 15.99 3.92 20.19
C GLU A 18 14.76 3.11 19.75
N ILE A 19 14.53 1.94 20.32
CA ILE A 19 13.34 1.12 20.06
C ILE A 19 12.08 1.89 20.43
N ARG A 20 12.06 2.51 21.59
CA ARG A 20 10.94 3.34 22.05
C ARG A 20 10.69 4.52 21.12
N ARG A 21 11.74 5.21 20.69
CA ARG A 21 11.66 6.34 19.75
C ARG A 21 11.04 5.91 18.41
N ILE A 22 11.48 4.78 17.86
CA ILE A 22 10.95 4.21 16.62
C ILE A 22 9.47 3.84 16.79
N ALA A 23 9.12 3.15 17.88
CA ALA A 23 7.74 2.79 18.16
C ALA A 23 6.83 4.02 18.26
N CYS A 24 7.23 5.05 19.01
CA CYS A 24 6.49 6.31 19.11
C CYS A 24 6.31 6.98 17.74
N ALA A 25 7.34 6.98 16.91
CA ALA A 25 7.27 7.53 15.56
C ALA A 25 6.29 6.75 14.66
N CYS A 26 6.29 5.42 14.74
CA CYS A 26 5.31 4.57 14.03
C CYS A 26 3.88 4.88 14.44
N PHE A 27 3.58 4.90 15.75
CA PHE A 27 2.25 5.24 16.24
C PHE A 27 1.83 6.67 15.87
N SER A 28 2.77 7.63 15.91
CA SER A 28 2.51 9.00 15.46
C SER A 28 2.12 9.04 13.97
N ASN A 29 2.81 8.29 13.11
CA ASN A 29 2.48 8.21 11.69
C ASN A 29 1.11 7.56 11.45
N LEU A 30 0.78 6.48 12.17
CA LEU A 30 -0.55 5.86 12.10
C LEU A 30 -1.64 6.85 12.51
N GLY A 31 -1.44 7.60 13.60
CA GLY A 31 -2.37 8.63 14.06
C GLY A 31 -2.58 9.74 13.01
N LYS A 32 -1.51 10.21 12.37
CA LYS A 32 -1.61 11.18 11.26
C LYS A 32 -2.40 10.60 10.10
N GLY A 33 -2.11 9.38 9.66
CA GLY A 33 -2.84 8.70 8.59
C GLY A 33 -4.33 8.54 8.89
N LEU A 34 -4.70 8.25 10.15
CA LEU A 34 -6.09 8.19 10.57
C LEU A 34 -6.79 9.56 10.49
N ILE A 35 -6.13 10.64 10.93
CA ILE A 35 -6.65 12.01 10.81
C ILE A 35 -6.83 12.37 9.33
N GLU A 36 -5.89 12.04 8.48
CA GLU A 36 -5.99 12.27 7.04
C GLU A 36 -7.14 11.48 6.41
N LEU A 37 -7.31 10.21 6.79
CA LEU A 37 -8.42 9.36 6.37
C LEU A 37 -9.79 9.97 6.73
N ILE A 38 -9.94 10.46 7.97
CA ILE A 38 -11.18 11.12 8.42
C ILE A 38 -11.44 12.42 7.64
N ASN A 39 -10.39 13.11 7.22
CA ASN A 39 -10.49 14.36 6.48
C ASN A 39 -10.57 14.16 4.95
N LEU A 40 -10.37 12.96 4.43
CA LEU A 40 -10.44 12.68 2.98
C LEU A 40 -11.69 13.26 2.29
N PRO A 41 -12.91 13.21 2.88
CA PRO A 41 -14.10 13.77 2.25
C PRO A 41 -14.04 15.28 2.01
N LYS A 42 -13.12 16.00 2.65
CA LYS A 42 -12.91 17.46 2.45
C LYS A 42 -12.02 17.76 1.24
N PHE A 43 -11.35 16.73 0.69
CA PHE A 43 -10.44 16.87 -0.43
C PHE A 43 -11.18 16.60 -1.74
N ASN A 44 -10.82 17.36 -2.75
CA ASN A 44 -11.39 17.28 -4.10
C ASN A 44 -10.32 17.66 -5.14
N LYS A 45 -10.68 17.62 -6.43
CA LYS A 45 -9.77 17.94 -7.54
C LYS A 45 -9.15 19.34 -7.46
N GLU A 46 -9.85 20.28 -6.82
CA GLU A 46 -9.44 21.69 -6.78
C GLU A 46 -8.40 21.95 -5.68
N ASN A 47 -8.49 21.18 -4.56
CA ASN A 47 -7.64 21.43 -3.40
C ASN A 47 -6.55 20.37 -3.19
N ILE A 48 -6.66 19.18 -3.77
CA ILE A 48 -5.72 18.08 -3.55
C ILE A 48 -4.27 18.45 -3.91
N ASN A 49 -4.08 19.22 -4.99
CA ASN A 49 -2.75 19.65 -5.43
C ASN A 49 -2.05 20.63 -4.48
N LYS A 50 -2.79 21.20 -3.51
CA LYS A 50 -2.22 22.05 -2.45
C LYS A 50 -1.62 21.20 -1.29
N ILE A 51 -2.02 19.94 -1.22
CA ILE A 51 -1.71 19.03 -0.12
C ILE A 51 -0.76 17.93 -0.57
N VAL A 52 -0.97 17.39 -1.79
CA VAL A 52 -0.21 16.29 -2.35
C VAL A 52 0.50 16.74 -3.61
N ARG A 53 1.81 16.57 -3.65
CA ARG A 53 2.64 16.69 -4.84
C ARG A 53 3.01 15.29 -5.31
N ILE A 54 2.75 14.97 -6.58
CA ILE A 54 3.13 13.70 -7.21
C ILE A 54 4.35 13.96 -8.06
N GLU A 55 5.43 13.24 -7.79
CA GLU A 55 6.63 13.21 -8.62
C GLU A 55 6.67 11.90 -9.41
N GLY A 56 7.12 11.93 -10.65
CA GLY A 56 7.18 10.74 -11.51
C GLY A 56 5.83 10.36 -12.15
N GLU A 57 4.86 11.27 -12.20
CA GLU A 57 3.54 11.02 -12.82
C GLU A 57 3.66 10.63 -14.30
N GLU A 58 4.74 11.04 -14.96
CA GLU A 58 5.06 10.66 -16.34
C GLU A 58 5.27 9.16 -16.54
N TYR A 59 5.69 8.41 -15.51
CA TYR A 59 5.80 6.95 -15.59
C TYR A 59 4.43 6.29 -15.70
N ILE A 60 3.43 6.82 -15.01
CA ILE A 60 2.04 6.34 -15.09
C ILE A 60 1.49 6.64 -16.49
N THR A 61 1.70 7.84 -16.99
CA THR A 61 1.27 8.25 -18.35
C THR A 61 1.85 7.30 -19.40
N ARG A 62 3.16 7.04 -19.36
CA ARG A 62 3.82 6.09 -20.29
C ARG A 62 3.30 4.66 -20.15
N ALA A 63 2.92 4.24 -18.93
CA ALA A 63 2.35 2.91 -18.73
C ALA A 63 0.95 2.82 -19.37
N LEU A 64 0.12 3.84 -19.20
CA LEU A 64 -1.22 3.92 -19.78
C LEU A 64 -1.24 3.99 -21.31
N GLU A 65 -0.21 4.63 -21.93
CA GLU A 65 -0.04 4.66 -23.38
C GLU A 65 0.09 3.26 -24.01
N LYS A 66 0.58 2.28 -23.24
CA LYS A 66 0.67 0.87 -23.68
C LYS A 66 -0.66 0.17 -23.77
N LYS A 67 -1.74 0.75 -23.24
CA LYS A 67 -3.13 0.20 -23.24
C LYS A 67 -3.25 -1.21 -22.68
N LYS A 68 -2.47 -1.54 -21.67
CA LYS A 68 -2.44 -2.87 -21.01
C LYS A 68 -2.73 -2.80 -19.51
N GLY A 69 -3.09 -1.61 -18.98
CA GLY A 69 -3.09 -1.35 -17.56
C GLY A 69 -1.67 -1.38 -16.96
N TYR A 70 -1.57 -1.20 -15.68
CA TYR A 70 -0.30 -1.26 -14.98
C TYR A 70 -0.46 -1.74 -13.54
N ILE A 71 0.60 -2.34 -13.01
CA ILE A 71 0.68 -2.74 -11.62
C ILE A 71 1.46 -1.66 -10.87
N PHE A 72 0.84 -1.11 -9.83
CA PHE A 72 1.43 -0.15 -8.92
C PHE A 72 1.74 -0.85 -7.60
N ILE A 73 3.04 -1.02 -7.33
CA ILE A 73 3.51 -1.68 -6.10
C ILE A 73 3.92 -0.60 -5.10
N THR A 74 3.45 -0.72 -3.87
CA THR A 74 3.74 0.21 -2.78
C THR A 74 3.76 -0.54 -1.43
N GLY A 75 3.88 0.20 -0.33
CA GLY A 75 3.86 -0.29 1.03
C GLY A 75 2.95 0.54 1.95
N HIS A 76 2.78 0.09 3.18
CA HIS A 76 2.07 0.81 4.25
C HIS A 76 2.95 1.92 4.84
N ILE A 77 3.47 2.81 3.95
CA ILE A 77 4.37 3.91 4.30
C ILE A 77 3.62 5.23 4.17
N GLY A 78 3.65 6.05 5.21
CA GLY A 78 2.94 7.33 5.22
C GLY A 78 1.42 7.15 5.11
N SER A 79 0.77 7.97 4.29
CA SER A 79 -0.68 7.98 4.10
C SER A 79 -1.07 7.33 2.75
N TRP A 80 -1.10 6.02 2.71
CA TRP A 80 -1.48 5.26 1.48
C TRP A 80 -2.94 5.49 1.06
N GLU A 81 -3.84 5.79 2.01
CA GLU A 81 -5.24 6.13 1.69
C GLU A 81 -5.32 7.49 0.98
N LEU A 82 -4.60 8.49 1.48
CA LEU A 82 -4.52 9.80 0.83
C LEU A 82 -3.85 9.69 -0.54
N MET A 83 -2.80 8.86 -0.67
CA MET A 83 -2.15 8.59 -1.95
C MET A 83 -3.14 8.03 -2.97
N GLY A 84 -3.86 6.96 -2.63
CA GLY A 84 -4.87 6.36 -3.50
C GLY A 84 -5.96 7.36 -3.91
N ALA A 85 -6.47 8.12 -2.95
CA ALA A 85 -7.48 9.15 -3.18
C ALA A 85 -6.95 10.26 -4.10
N ALA A 86 -5.70 10.72 -3.92
CA ALA A 86 -5.08 11.74 -4.76
C ALA A 86 -5.00 11.30 -6.22
N PHE A 87 -4.57 10.06 -6.50
CA PHE A 87 -4.58 9.51 -7.85
C PHE A 87 -6.00 9.43 -8.43
N GLY A 88 -6.96 8.96 -7.64
CA GLY A 88 -8.35 8.91 -8.07
C GLY A 88 -8.96 10.28 -8.36
N MET A 89 -8.66 11.30 -7.54
CA MET A 89 -9.07 12.70 -7.78
C MET A 89 -8.44 13.29 -9.03
N LYS A 90 -7.22 12.90 -9.38
CA LYS A 90 -6.56 13.28 -10.64
C LYS A 90 -7.15 12.58 -11.87
N GLY A 91 -8.05 11.63 -11.68
CA GLY A 91 -8.76 10.95 -12.76
C GLY A 91 -8.21 9.57 -13.12
N TYR A 92 -7.19 9.09 -12.41
CA TYR A 92 -6.73 7.72 -12.59
C TYR A 92 -7.75 6.72 -12.04
N LYS A 93 -7.89 5.60 -12.73
CA LYS A 93 -8.70 4.47 -12.25
C LYS A 93 -7.84 3.58 -11.37
N VAL A 94 -8.07 3.67 -10.07
CA VAL A 94 -7.28 2.96 -9.06
C VAL A 94 -8.05 1.73 -8.58
N ASN A 95 -7.46 0.55 -8.72
CA ASN A 95 -8.00 -0.69 -8.14
C ASN A 95 -7.01 -1.19 -7.10
N VAL A 96 -7.45 -1.31 -5.84
CA VAL A 96 -6.61 -1.82 -4.73
C VAL A 96 -7.04 -3.23 -4.36
N ILE A 97 -6.09 -4.13 -4.16
CA ILE A 97 -6.37 -5.44 -3.56
C ILE A 97 -6.31 -5.29 -2.05
N ALA A 98 -7.41 -5.60 -1.37
CA ALA A 98 -7.46 -5.53 0.08
C ALA A 98 -8.26 -6.68 0.69
N ALA A 99 -7.83 -7.16 1.86
CA ALA A 99 -8.63 -8.05 2.67
C ALA A 99 -9.75 -7.27 3.36
N PRO A 100 -10.90 -7.90 3.62
CA PRO A 100 -11.96 -7.27 4.40
C PRO A 100 -11.48 -7.03 5.83
N LEU A 101 -11.92 -5.94 6.43
CA LEU A 101 -11.69 -5.68 7.85
C LEU A 101 -12.62 -6.56 8.70
N TYR A 102 -12.19 -6.83 9.94
CA TYR A 102 -12.95 -7.63 10.90
C TYR A 102 -14.33 -7.02 11.20
N ASP A 103 -14.40 -5.71 11.43
CA ASP A 103 -15.68 -5.01 11.61
C ASP A 103 -16.27 -4.63 10.24
N SER A 104 -17.39 -5.24 9.90
CA SER A 104 -18.07 -5.03 8.60
C SER A 104 -18.50 -3.58 8.39
N ARG A 105 -18.88 -2.86 9.44
CA ARG A 105 -19.34 -1.46 9.38
C ARG A 105 -18.18 -0.54 9.00
N ILE A 106 -17.00 -0.76 9.61
CA ILE A 106 -15.78 -0.01 9.27
C ILE A 106 -15.33 -0.35 7.86
N ASN A 107 -15.41 -1.64 7.49
CA ASN A 107 -15.08 -2.10 6.15
C ASN A 107 -15.96 -1.43 5.07
N GLU A 108 -17.27 -1.39 5.26
CA GLU A 108 -18.20 -0.71 4.34
C GLU A 108 -17.93 0.79 4.25
N LEU A 109 -17.67 1.45 5.38
CA LEU A 109 -17.35 2.88 5.42
C LEU A 109 -16.11 3.16 4.59
N LEU A 110 -15.06 2.37 4.79
CA LEU A 110 -13.80 2.52 4.07
C LEU A 110 -13.96 2.27 2.56
N ILE A 111 -14.71 1.24 2.17
CA ILE A 111 -15.02 0.95 0.77
C ILE A 111 -15.78 2.13 0.13
N LYS A 112 -16.80 2.67 0.81
CA LYS A 112 -17.57 3.82 0.32
C LYS A 112 -16.69 5.06 0.16
N GLN A 113 -15.82 5.32 1.13
CA GLN A 113 -14.90 6.45 1.08
C GLN A 113 -13.88 6.32 -0.05
N ARG A 114 -13.32 5.14 -0.27
CA ARG A 114 -12.43 4.86 -1.40
C ARG A 114 -13.17 5.06 -2.74
N ALA A 115 -14.37 4.50 -2.87
CA ALA A 115 -15.19 4.64 -4.08
C ALA A 115 -15.53 6.11 -4.41
N PHE A 116 -15.77 6.94 -3.39
CA PHE A 116 -16.01 8.38 -3.55
C PHE A 116 -14.84 9.09 -4.25
N HIS A 117 -13.63 8.60 -4.07
CA HIS A 117 -12.41 9.11 -4.70
C HIS A 117 -11.94 8.30 -5.91
N ASN A 118 -12.82 7.54 -6.57
CA ASN A 118 -12.49 6.67 -7.72
C ASN A 118 -11.48 5.55 -7.41
N VAL A 119 -11.38 5.14 -6.15
CA VAL A 119 -10.59 3.98 -5.74
C VAL A 119 -11.53 2.79 -5.53
N ARG A 120 -11.39 1.78 -6.38
CA ARG A 120 -12.16 0.56 -6.30
C ARG A 120 -11.42 -0.51 -5.50
N VAL A 121 -12.11 -1.21 -4.63
CA VAL A 121 -11.56 -2.34 -3.89
C VAL A 121 -11.85 -3.64 -4.61
N ILE A 122 -10.82 -4.42 -4.92
CA ILE A 122 -10.89 -5.83 -5.30
C ILE A 122 -10.64 -6.63 -4.04
N GLN A 123 -11.68 -7.28 -3.54
CA GLN A 123 -11.61 -7.97 -2.26
C GLN A 123 -10.78 -9.25 -2.38
N ARG A 124 -9.68 -9.33 -1.61
CA ARG A 124 -8.86 -10.54 -1.53
C ARG A 124 -9.67 -11.71 -0.99
N GLY A 125 -9.56 -12.87 -1.67
CA GLY A 125 -10.30 -14.09 -1.28
C GLY A 125 -11.70 -14.21 -1.87
N ALA A 126 -12.20 -13.21 -2.60
CA ALA A 126 -13.46 -13.36 -3.35
C ALA A 126 -13.28 -14.34 -4.52
N GLU A 127 -14.34 -15.07 -4.88
CA GLU A 127 -14.29 -16.06 -5.96
C GLU A 127 -13.91 -15.47 -7.32
N ASP A 128 -14.27 -14.23 -7.55
CA ASP A 128 -14.07 -13.53 -8.83
C ASP A 128 -12.82 -12.64 -8.86
N VAL A 129 -11.97 -12.67 -7.83
CA VAL A 129 -10.79 -11.79 -7.70
C VAL A 129 -9.90 -11.83 -8.94
N LYS A 130 -9.64 -13.02 -9.49
CA LYS A 130 -8.80 -13.18 -10.69
C LYS A 130 -9.41 -12.50 -11.92
N ARG A 131 -10.73 -12.67 -12.09
CA ARG A 131 -11.46 -12.03 -13.18
C ARG A 131 -11.46 -10.52 -13.08
N GLU A 132 -11.63 -9.99 -11.87
CA GLU A 132 -11.64 -8.56 -11.62
C GLU A 132 -10.25 -7.92 -11.83
N ILE A 133 -9.18 -8.62 -11.47
CA ILE A 133 -7.80 -8.20 -11.77
C ILE A 133 -7.58 -8.10 -13.28
N ILE A 134 -7.89 -9.17 -14.00
CA ILE A 134 -7.73 -9.21 -15.46
C ILE A 134 -8.56 -8.11 -16.12
N LYS A 135 -9.80 -7.93 -15.69
CA LYS A 135 -10.70 -6.88 -16.19
C LYS A 135 -10.13 -5.48 -15.98
N ALA A 136 -9.61 -5.18 -14.80
CA ALA A 136 -8.99 -3.88 -14.52
C ALA A 136 -7.82 -3.59 -15.48
N LEU A 137 -6.91 -4.55 -15.66
CA LEU A 137 -5.79 -4.40 -16.56
C LEU A 137 -6.23 -4.28 -18.04
N HIS A 138 -7.19 -5.07 -18.48
CA HIS A 138 -7.75 -4.96 -19.83
C HIS A 138 -8.43 -3.61 -20.09
N ASN A 139 -9.02 -3.01 -19.06
CA ASN A 139 -9.61 -1.67 -19.13
C ASN A 139 -8.57 -0.55 -19.07
N ASN A 140 -7.29 -0.88 -19.08
CA ASN A 140 -6.18 0.08 -18.96
C ASN A 140 -6.21 0.84 -17.62
N GLU A 141 -6.55 0.16 -16.53
CA GLU A 141 -6.62 0.70 -15.18
C GLU A 141 -5.41 0.24 -14.35
N SER A 142 -5.18 0.85 -13.18
CA SER A 142 -4.15 0.36 -12.26
C SER A 142 -4.62 -0.84 -11.46
N LEU A 143 -3.68 -1.72 -11.14
CA LEU A 143 -3.79 -2.68 -10.05
C LEU A 143 -2.80 -2.29 -8.98
N THR A 144 -3.28 -1.81 -7.84
CA THR A 144 -2.43 -1.33 -6.75
C THR A 144 -2.35 -2.37 -5.64
N MET A 145 -1.13 -2.69 -5.24
CA MET A 145 -0.84 -3.67 -4.19
C MET A 145 0.14 -3.12 -3.17
N LEU A 146 -0.18 -3.33 -1.89
CA LEU A 146 0.73 -3.10 -0.77
C LEU A 146 1.32 -4.47 -0.38
N ILE A 147 2.63 -4.63 -0.55
CA ILE A 147 3.28 -5.96 -0.46
C ILE A 147 4.25 -6.09 0.71
N ASP A 148 4.27 -5.15 1.61
CA ASP A 148 5.23 -5.01 2.71
C ASP A 148 4.77 -5.65 4.03
N GLN A 149 3.66 -6.40 4.03
CA GLN A 149 3.19 -7.10 5.20
C GLN A 149 3.51 -8.59 5.13
N ASP A 150 4.05 -9.14 6.21
CA ASP A 150 4.14 -10.57 6.42
C ASP A 150 2.74 -11.14 6.66
N THR A 151 2.22 -11.86 5.68
CA THR A 151 0.90 -12.48 5.72
C THR A 151 1.03 -13.98 5.57
N LYS A 152 0.17 -14.75 6.27
CA LYS A 152 0.15 -16.22 6.21
C LYS A 152 -0.42 -16.72 4.88
N VAL A 153 0.27 -16.42 3.78
CA VAL A 153 -0.05 -16.84 2.41
C VAL A 153 1.20 -17.39 1.75
N PRO A 154 1.11 -18.19 0.69
CA PRO A 154 2.29 -18.58 -0.08
C PRO A 154 3.12 -17.38 -0.51
N GLY A 155 4.42 -17.47 -0.37
CA GLY A 155 5.33 -16.38 -0.68
C GLY A 155 6.75 -16.87 -0.94
N VAL A 156 7.63 -15.92 -1.20
CA VAL A 156 9.04 -16.15 -1.47
C VAL A 156 9.90 -15.21 -0.63
N PHE A 157 11.11 -15.63 -0.31
CA PHE A 157 12.08 -14.75 0.32
C PHE A 157 12.77 -13.90 -0.75
N VAL A 158 12.76 -12.59 -0.56
CA VAL A 158 13.46 -11.61 -1.38
C VAL A 158 14.45 -10.81 -0.55
N ASP A 159 15.48 -10.27 -1.18
CA ASP A 159 16.40 -9.37 -0.50
C ASP A 159 15.74 -7.99 -0.34
N PHE A 160 15.68 -7.51 0.89
CA PHE A 160 15.14 -6.20 1.24
C PHE A 160 16.08 -5.52 2.23
N PHE A 161 16.75 -4.46 1.79
CA PHE A 161 17.78 -3.75 2.57
C PHE A 161 18.87 -4.68 3.18
N GLY A 162 19.34 -5.65 2.39
CA GLY A 162 20.38 -6.59 2.81
C GLY A 162 19.92 -7.72 3.74
N ARG A 163 18.63 -7.83 3.99
CA ARG A 163 18.02 -8.91 4.77
C ARG A 163 16.97 -9.67 3.95
N LYS A 164 16.75 -10.93 4.26
CA LYS A 164 15.67 -11.71 3.63
C LYS A 164 14.32 -11.32 4.21
N ALA A 165 13.41 -10.87 3.36
CA ALA A 165 12.02 -10.56 3.72
C ALA A 165 11.07 -11.52 3.01
N TYR A 166 10.10 -12.07 3.76
CA TYR A 166 9.07 -12.92 3.18
C TYR A 166 8.03 -12.05 2.48
N THR A 167 7.86 -12.28 1.19
CA THR A 167 6.97 -11.48 0.34
C THR A 167 5.90 -12.39 -0.28
N PRO A 168 4.61 -12.06 -0.16
CA PRO A 168 3.53 -12.82 -0.80
C PRO A 168 3.76 -12.98 -2.29
N SER A 169 3.65 -14.22 -2.80
CA SER A 169 3.60 -14.50 -4.23
C SER A 169 2.15 -14.49 -4.68
N GLY A 170 1.81 -13.65 -5.64
CA GLY A 170 0.45 -13.50 -6.17
C GLY A 170 -0.02 -14.68 -7.03
#